data_efaa1b8b8a31a366afc31523d659562f
#
_entry.id   efaa1b8b8a31a366afc31523d659562f
#
_cell.length_a   1.000
_cell.length_b   1.000
_cell.length_c   1.000
_cell.angle_alpha   90.00
_cell.angle_beta   90.00
_cell.angle_gamma   90.00
#
_symmetry.space_group_name_H-M   'P 1'
#
loop_
_entity.id
_entity.type
_entity.pdbx_description
1 polymer ?
#
loop_
_entity_poly.entity_id
_entity_poly.type
_entity_poly.pdbx_seq_one_letter_code
_entity_poly.pdbx_strand_id
1 'polypeptide(L)'
;MEKLIATFFTSLFLNFVSAGDINESNFLEFLSKKNFITAEFVQTTFNDGQERKIKGEIKANRRGMFKVVYQEPLNEIISSNGRQLFRLDKEIEQLDISEIDATFSESPIGIFSSNREELEDIFLVKECLNDQEVVTCVLEPKTEGSFLKLASIELNNKELSSLVYFDTFEQKVILDFSFVSWDKILDNAFILEIPEGIDVVNH
;
A
#
# COMPACT_ATOMS: atom_id res chain seq x y z
N MET A 1 -67.47 -20.78 -25.79
CA MET A 1 -66.49 -21.35 -24.81
C MET A 1 -65.12 -20.69 -25.12
N GLU A 2 -64.88 -19.54 -24.53
CA GLU A 2 -63.60 -18.81 -24.67
C GLU A 2 -62.67 -19.23 -23.54
N LYS A 3 -61.53 -19.75 -23.89
CA LYS A 3 -60.49 -20.11 -22.93
C LYS A 3 -59.58 -18.89 -22.69
N LEU A 4 -59.68 -18.35 -21.46
CA LEU A 4 -58.81 -17.29 -20.98
C LEU A 4 -57.44 -17.89 -20.65
N ILE A 5 -56.40 -17.54 -21.40
CA ILE A 5 -55.00 -17.92 -21.08
C ILE A 5 -54.44 -16.79 -20.23
N ALA A 6 -54.27 -17.07 -18.90
CA ALA A 6 -53.57 -16.19 -17.99
C ALA A 6 -52.06 -16.38 -18.14
N THR A 7 -51.39 -15.40 -18.74
CA THR A 7 -49.93 -15.37 -18.81
C THR A 7 -49.35 -14.86 -17.47
N PHE A 8 -48.70 -15.75 -16.75
CA PHE A 8 -48.03 -15.43 -15.50
C PHE A 8 -46.65 -14.79 -15.82
N PHE A 9 -46.56 -13.48 -15.63
CA PHE A 9 -45.31 -12.75 -15.82
C PHE A 9 -44.53 -12.86 -14.52
N THR A 10 -43.62 -13.84 -14.41
CA THR A 10 -42.63 -13.91 -13.30
C THR A 10 -41.57 -12.86 -13.48
N SER A 11 -41.68 -11.74 -12.78
CA SER A 11 -40.63 -10.73 -12.70
C SER A 11 -39.47 -11.28 -11.88
N LEU A 12 -38.40 -11.62 -12.57
CA LEU A 12 -37.11 -11.98 -11.97
C LEU A 12 -36.49 -10.70 -11.37
N PHE A 13 -36.67 -10.48 -10.07
CA PHE A 13 -35.92 -9.44 -9.34
C PHE A 13 -34.46 -9.89 -9.27
N LEU A 14 -33.62 -9.38 -10.18
CA LEU A 14 -32.18 -9.39 -10.02
C LEU A 14 -31.84 -8.50 -8.81
N ASN A 15 -31.58 -9.12 -7.66
CA ASN A 15 -30.95 -8.46 -6.55
C ASN A 15 -29.53 -8.09 -6.98
N PHE A 16 -29.33 -6.85 -7.41
CA PHE A 16 -28.00 -6.25 -7.45
C PHE A 16 -27.54 -6.17 -6.01
N VAL A 17 -26.68 -7.11 -5.60
CA VAL A 17 -25.87 -6.94 -4.40
C VAL A 17 -24.92 -5.80 -4.73
N SER A 18 -25.27 -4.59 -4.32
CA SER A 18 -24.34 -3.48 -4.27
C SER A 18 -23.19 -3.93 -3.38
N ALA A 19 -22.00 -4.11 -3.95
CA ALA A 19 -20.80 -4.26 -3.16
C ALA A 19 -20.72 -3.02 -2.26
N GLY A 20 -20.84 -3.23 -0.93
CA GLY A 20 -20.98 -2.15 0.03
C GLY A 20 -19.96 -1.04 -0.22
N ASP A 21 -20.41 0.19 -0.04
CA ASP A 21 -19.57 1.37 -0.19
C ASP A 21 -18.41 1.31 0.82
N ILE A 22 -17.23 1.70 0.37
CA ILE A 22 -16.05 1.80 1.23
C ILE A 22 -16.24 3.07 2.08
N ASN A 23 -16.09 2.92 3.39
CA ASN A 23 -16.24 4.00 4.36
C ASN A 23 -15.24 3.81 5.52
N GLU A 24 -15.25 4.74 6.48
CA GLU A 24 -14.32 4.75 7.61
C GLU A 24 -14.34 3.44 8.40
N SER A 25 -15.51 2.82 8.57
CA SER A 25 -15.66 1.63 9.42
C SER A 25 -15.16 0.34 8.76
N ASN A 26 -15.05 0.29 7.42
CA ASN A 26 -14.70 -0.93 6.69
C ASN A 26 -13.44 -0.80 5.84
N PHE A 27 -12.83 0.38 5.74
CA PHE A 27 -11.69 0.61 4.85
C PHE A 27 -10.46 -0.24 5.19
N LEU A 28 -10.07 -0.30 6.48
CA LEU A 28 -8.92 -1.12 6.89
C LEU A 28 -9.19 -2.62 6.68
N GLU A 29 -10.43 -3.07 6.90
CA GLU A 29 -10.83 -4.43 6.55
C GLU A 29 -10.74 -4.67 5.04
N PHE A 30 -11.20 -3.73 4.22
CA PHE A 30 -11.10 -3.80 2.77
C PHE A 30 -9.64 -3.94 2.32
N LEU A 31 -8.73 -3.09 2.82
CA LEU A 31 -7.30 -3.15 2.53
C LEU A 31 -6.68 -4.48 2.99
N SER A 32 -7.00 -4.93 4.20
CA SER A 32 -6.41 -6.14 4.79
C SER A 32 -6.79 -7.43 4.06
N LYS A 33 -7.93 -7.45 3.37
CA LYS A 33 -8.32 -8.58 2.50
C LYS A 33 -7.43 -8.75 1.28
N LYS A 34 -6.69 -7.71 0.91
CA LYS A 34 -5.67 -7.74 -0.15
C LYS A 34 -4.36 -8.29 0.44
N ASN A 35 -4.18 -9.61 0.39
CA ASN A 35 -3.06 -10.29 1.06
C ASN A 35 -1.70 -10.02 0.43
N PHE A 36 -1.66 -9.63 -0.85
CA PHE A 36 -0.45 -9.37 -1.62
C PHE A 36 -0.65 -8.11 -2.44
N ILE A 37 0.43 -7.43 -2.75
CA ILE A 37 0.47 -6.36 -3.74
C ILE A 37 1.75 -6.47 -4.57
N THR A 38 1.61 -6.27 -5.88
CA THR A 38 2.69 -5.93 -6.79
C THR A 38 2.25 -4.71 -7.58
N ALA A 39 3.09 -3.70 -7.69
CA ALA A 39 2.81 -2.51 -8.48
C ALA A 39 4.12 -1.85 -8.93
N GLU A 40 4.04 -1.10 -10.02
CA GLU A 40 5.00 -0.05 -10.32
C GLU A 40 4.51 1.25 -9.70
N PHE A 41 5.43 2.16 -9.36
CA PHE A 41 5.06 3.47 -8.85
C PHE A 41 5.97 4.57 -9.38
N VAL A 42 5.42 5.78 -9.40
CA VAL A 42 6.17 7.03 -9.51
C VAL A 42 6.03 7.76 -8.18
N GLN A 43 7.13 7.92 -7.48
CA GLN A 43 7.20 8.73 -6.27
C GLN A 43 7.54 10.16 -6.64
N THR A 44 6.69 11.10 -6.27
CA THR A 44 6.94 12.54 -6.38
C THR A 44 7.10 13.12 -4.97
N THR A 45 8.26 13.68 -4.69
CA THR A 45 8.58 14.31 -3.40
C THR A 45 8.69 15.82 -3.60
N PHE A 46 7.99 16.58 -2.73
CA PHE A 46 8.02 18.05 -2.74
C PHE A 46 8.83 18.53 -1.54
N ASN A 47 9.94 19.23 -1.82
CA ASN A 47 10.80 19.81 -0.80
C ASN A 47 11.22 21.23 -1.22
N ASP A 48 10.97 22.23 -0.36
CA ASP A 48 11.35 23.65 -0.59
C ASP A 48 10.99 24.19 -1.98
N GLY A 49 9.82 23.80 -2.50
CA GLY A 49 9.34 24.21 -3.81
C GLY A 49 9.99 23.47 -4.99
N GLN A 50 10.83 22.49 -4.72
CA GLN A 50 11.39 21.59 -5.74
C GLN A 50 10.61 20.27 -5.78
N GLU A 51 10.45 19.72 -6.96
CA GLU A 51 9.84 18.45 -7.23
C GLU A 51 10.90 17.44 -7.69
N ARG A 52 10.97 16.29 -7.00
CA ARG A 52 11.84 15.17 -7.38
C ARG A 52 10.98 13.95 -7.68
N LYS A 53 11.22 13.33 -8.84
CA LYS A 53 10.54 12.09 -9.25
C LYS A 53 11.50 10.91 -9.28
N ILE A 54 11.03 9.80 -8.73
CA ILE A 54 11.75 8.51 -8.72
C ILE A 54 10.74 7.44 -9.11
N LYS A 55 11.15 6.52 -9.97
CA LYS A 55 10.36 5.33 -10.32
C LYS A 55 10.78 4.15 -9.47
N GLY A 56 9.85 3.22 -9.26
CA GLY A 56 10.16 2.00 -8.55
C GLY A 56 9.10 0.92 -8.71
N GLU A 57 9.38 -0.19 -8.08
CA GLU A 57 8.48 -1.34 -7.98
C GLU A 57 8.28 -1.71 -6.52
N ILE A 58 7.08 -2.13 -6.17
CA ILE A 58 6.74 -2.63 -4.84
C ILE A 58 6.18 -4.04 -4.94
N LYS A 59 6.62 -4.90 -4.02
CA LYS A 59 5.97 -6.17 -3.69
C LYS A 59 5.83 -6.25 -2.19
N ALA A 60 4.64 -6.60 -1.70
CA ALA A 60 4.43 -6.77 -0.26
C ALA A 60 3.39 -7.87 0.02
N ASN A 61 3.44 -8.41 1.23
CA ASN A 61 2.40 -9.28 1.77
C ASN A 61 2.08 -8.91 3.22
N ARG A 62 0.94 -9.39 3.72
CA ARG A 62 0.45 -9.10 5.08
C ARG A 62 1.18 -9.84 6.22
N ARG A 63 2.35 -10.42 5.93
CA ARG A 63 3.24 -11.07 6.91
C ARG A 63 4.50 -10.24 7.19
N GLY A 64 4.49 -8.95 6.84
CA GLY A 64 5.64 -8.05 7.00
C GLY A 64 6.74 -8.25 5.95
N MET A 65 6.54 -9.12 4.95
CA MET A 65 7.52 -9.31 3.89
C MET A 65 7.24 -8.33 2.75
N PHE A 66 8.28 -7.63 2.30
CA PHE A 66 8.18 -6.73 1.16
C PHE A 66 9.53 -6.57 0.46
N LYS A 67 9.47 -6.02 -0.74
CA LYS A 67 10.63 -5.56 -1.52
C LYS A 67 10.22 -4.35 -2.33
N VAL A 68 10.93 -3.24 -2.12
CA VAL A 68 10.79 -1.99 -2.87
C VAL A 68 12.09 -1.80 -3.62
N VAL A 69 12.01 -1.61 -4.93
CA VAL A 69 13.15 -1.37 -5.80
C VAL A 69 13.02 0.03 -6.38
N TYR A 70 13.89 0.93 -6.00
CA TYR A 70 14.00 2.26 -6.59
C TYR A 70 14.96 2.22 -7.78
N GLN A 71 14.51 2.81 -8.88
CA GLN A 71 15.33 2.96 -10.08
C GLN A 71 16.24 4.19 -9.96
N GLU A 72 17.16 4.36 -10.92
CA GLU A 72 17.98 5.58 -11.00
C GLU A 72 17.11 6.86 -10.93
N PRO A 73 17.58 7.91 -10.28
CA PRO A 73 18.93 8.09 -9.74
C PRO A 73 19.15 7.57 -8.30
N LEU A 74 18.20 6.94 -7.65
CA LEU A 74 18.35 6.46 -6.27
C LEU A 74 19.03 5.10 -6.20
N ASN A 75 18.70 4.18 -7.13
CA ASN A 75 19.31 2.87 -7.30
C ASN A 75 19.42 2.03 -6.01
N GLU A 76 18.36 2.03 -5.21
CA GLU A 76 18.27 1.43 -3.88
C GLU A 76 17.26 0.29 -3.86
N ILE A 77 17.52 -0.74 -3.03
CA ILE A 77 16.55 -1.78 -2.73
C ILE A 77 16.33 -1.82 -1.22
N ILE A 78 15.05 -1.72 -0.82
CA ILE A 78 14.63 -1.93 0.56
C ILE A 78 13.78 -3.18 0.59
N SER A 79 14.12 -4.14 1.46
CA SER A 79 13.37 -5.38 1.58
C SER A 79 13.25 -5.86 3.01
N SER A 80 12.27 -6.71 3.26
CA SER A 80 12.05 -7.33 4.55
C SER A 80 11.70 -8.81 4.40
N ASN A 81 12.21 -9.61 5.33
CA ASN A 81 11.82 -11.00 5.50
C ASN A 81 10.73 -11.21 6.57
N GLY A 82 10.15 -10.11 7.09
CA GLY A 82 9.18 -10.09 8.18
C GLY A 82 9.80 -9.98 9.58
N ARG A 83 11.15 -9.97 9.70
CA ARG A 83 11.88 -9.80 10.97
C ARG A 83 12.99 -8.77 10.87
N GLN A 84 13.69 -8.77 9.76
CA GLN A 84 14.81 -7.89 9.47
C GLN A 84 14.50 -7.02 8.27
N LEU A 85 15.01 -5.81 8.31
CA LEU A 85 15.02 -4.84 7.24
C LEU A 85 16.41 -4.87 6.59
N PHE A 86 16.43 -4.90 5.28
CA PHE A 86 17.62 -4.88 4.44
C PHE A 86 17.53 -3.65 3.53
N ARG A 87 18.53 -2.79 3.58
CA ARG A 87 18.65 -1.63 2.71
C ARG A 87 19.94 -1.71 1.93
N LEU A 88 19.83 -2.03 0.64
CA LEU A 88 20.96 -2.11 -0.26
C LEU A 88 21.04 -0.84 -1.10
N ASP A 89 22.04 -0.02 -0.84
CA ASP A 89 22.44 1.10 -1.68
C ASP A 89 23.52 0.62 -2.66
N LYS A 90 23.16 0.58 -3.95
CA LYS A 90 24.07 0.07 -4.99
C LYS A 90 25.12 1.10 -5.45
N GLU A 91 24.93 2.38 -5.14
CA GLU A 91 25.88 3.41 -5.55
C GLU A 91 27.09 3.46 -4.64
N ILE A 92 26.87 3.25 -3.33
CA ILE A 92 27.96 3.19 -2.34
C ILE A 92 28.34 1.75 -1.97
N GLU A 93 27.72 0.75 -2.63
CA GLU A 93 27.98 -0.67 -2.43
C GLU A 93 27.84 -1.10 -0.95
N GLN A 94 26.80 -0.60 -0.26
CA GLN A 94 26.53 -0.87 1.14
C GLN A 94 25.19 -1.58 1.36
N LEU A 95 25.18 -2.57 2.26
CA LEU A 95 24.00 -3.23 2.77
C LEU A 95 23.85 -2.96 4.27
N ASP A 96 22.81 -2.24 4.65
CA ASP A 96 22.41 -2.08 6.05
C ASP A 96 21.39 -3.16 6.42
N ILE A 97 21.61 -3.80 7.58
CA ILE A 97 20.72 -4.80 8.15
C ILE A 97 20.31 -4.34 9.54
N SER A 98 19.02 -4.25 9.80
CA SER A 98 18.45 -3.92 11.11
C SER A 98 17.27 -4.82 11.46
N GLU A 99 16.87 -4.86 12.73
CA GLU A 99 15.59 -5.44 13.11
C GLU A 99 14.45 -4.50 12.70
N ILE A 100 13.29 -5.06 12.37
CA ILE A 100 12.08 -4.28 12.17
C ILE A 100 11.57 -3.85 13.54
N ASP A 101 11.46 -2.55 13.73
CA ASP A 101 10.85 -1.96 14.93
C ASP A 101 9.40 -1.49 14.64
N ALA A 102 8.71 -1.05 15.70
CA ALA A 102 7.34 -0.57 15.60
C ALA A 102 7.20 0.65 14.68
N THR A 103 8.25 1.49 14.57
CA THR A 103 8.21 2.70 13.74
C THR A 103 8.13 2.37 12.25
N PHE A 104 8.63 1.18 11.88
CA PHE A 104 8.52 0.71 10.49
C PHE A 104 7.08 0.42 10.08
N SER A 105 6.29 -0.18 10.97
CA SER A 105 4.87 -0.47 10.71
C SER A 105 4.05 0.81 10.50
N GLU A 106 4.51 1.93 11.05
CA GLU A 106 3.93 3.27 10.88
C GLU A 106 4.42 3.99 9.60
N SER A 107 5.23 3.34 8.78
CA SER A 107 5.70 3.87 7.50
C SER A 107 4.71 3.60 6.35
N PRO A 108 4.85 4.25 5.19
CA PRO A 108 3.98 4.00 4.03
C PRO A 108 3.93 2.55 3.59
N ILE A 109 5.04 1.80 3.71
CA ILE A 109 5.06 0.38 3.35
C ILE A 109 4.30 -0.49 4.37
N GLY A 110 4.23 -0.07 5.63
CA GLY A 110 3.43 -0.71 6.68
C GLY A 110 1.96 -0.83 6.30
N ILE A 111 1.41 0.16 5.59
CA ILE A 111 0.03 0.13 5.08
C ILE A 111 -0.23 -1.11 4.20
N PHE A 112 0.77 -1.57 3.47
CA PHE A 112 0.67 -2.71 2.55
C PHE A 112 1.21 -4.02 3.11
N SER A 113 2.06 -3.98 4.15
CA SER A 113 2.74 -5.16 4.71
C SER A 113 2.19 -5.61 6.06
N SER A 114 1.52 -4.75 6.83
CA SER A 114 0.92 -5.10 8.11
C SER A 114 -0.38 -5.90 7.95
N ASN A 115 -0.64 -6.81 8.90
CA ASN A 115 -1.90 -7.53 8.96
C ASN A 115 -3.05 -6.61 9.45
N ARG A 116 -4.28 -7.14 9.51
CA ARG A 116 -5.46 -6.35 9.87
C ARG A 116 -5.36 -5.77 11.29
N GLU A 117 -4.98 -6.59 12.26
CA GLU A 117 -4.89 -6.21 13.67
C GLU A 117 -3.86 -5.08 13.85
N GLU A 118 -2.69 -5.24 13.24
CA GLU A 118 -1.65 -4.21 13.22
C GLU A 118 -2.13 -2.91 12.56
N LEU A 119 -2.83 -2.98 11.40
CA LEU A 119 -3.36 -1.78 10.76
C LEU A 119 -4.40 -1.05 11.62
N GLU A 120 -5.30 -1.82 12.27
CA GLU A 120 -6.30 -1.26 13.19
C GLU A 120 -5.66 -0.69 14.46
N ASP A 121 -4.55 -1.24 14.92
CA ASP A 121 -3.80 -0.70 16.08
C ASP A 121 -3.04 0.58 15.74
N ILE A 122 -2.47 0.65 14.53
CA ILE A 122 -1.60 1.76 14.10
C ILE A 122 -2.42 2.95 13.60
N PHE A 123 -3.46 2.73 12.78
CA PHE A 123 -4.14 3.79 12.05
C PHE A 123 -5.58 4.00 12.51
N LEU A 124 -5.98 5.28 12.53
CA LEU A 124 -7.36 5.71 12.57
C LEU A 124 -7.78 6.16 11.17
N VAL A 125 -8.89 5.65 10.65
CA VAL A 125 -9.52 6.19 9.44
C VAL A 125 -10.32 7.41 9.83
N LYS A 126 -9.90 8.59 9.39
CA LYS A 126 -10.52 9.89 9.75
C LYS A 126 -11.77 10.17 8.93
N GLU A 127 -11.67 9.94 7.65
CA GLU A 127 -12.74 10.16 6.69
C GLU A 127 -12.53 9.35 5.42
N CYS A 128 -13.61 9.02 4.73
CA CYS A 128 -13.62 8.47 3.39
C CYS A 128 -14.58 9.26 2.52
N LEU A 129 -14.07 9.83 1.44
CA LEU A 129 -14.85 10.54 0.43
C LEU A 129 -15.09 9.63 -0.76
N ASN A 130 -16.35 9.51 -1.18
CA ASN A 130 -16.76 8.74 -2.35
C ASN A 130 -17.24 9.70 -3.42
N ASP A 131 -16.57 9.73 -4.57
CA ASP A 131 -16.97 10.48 -5.75
C ASP A 131 -16.99 9.55 -6.97
N GLN A 132 -18.19 9.08 -7.32
CA GLN A 132 -18.42 8.11 -8.38
C GLN A 132 -17.59 6.82 -8.19
N GLU A 133 -16.55 6.62 -9.01
CA GLU A 133 -15.67 5.44 -9.00
C GLU A 133 -14.44 5.64 -8.12
N VAL A 134 -14.23 6.86 -7.63
CA VAL A 134 -13.07 7.23 -6.82
C VAL A 134 -13.45 7.26 -5.33
N VAL A 135 -12.67 6.56 -4.53
CA VAL A 135 -12.76 6.58 -3.07
C VAL A 135 -11.42 7.05 -2.52
N THR A 136 -11.46 8.09 -1.72
CA THR A 136 -10.27 8.62 -1.02
C THR A 136 -10.47 8.50 0.47
N CYS A 137 -9.63 7.70 1.15
CA CYS A 137 -9.67 7.56 2.60
C CYS A 137 -8.41 8.13 3.25
N VAL A 138 -8.60 8.88 4.32
CA VAL A 138 -7.53 9.51 5.09
C VAL A 138 -7.24 8.69 6.34
N LEU A 139 -5.97 8.34 6.53
CA LEU A 139 -5.42 7.61 7.65
C LEU A 139 -4.56 8.54 8.52
N GLU A 140 -4.74 8.47 9.82
CA GLU A 140 -3.92 9.16 10.80
C GLU A 140 -3.28 8.11 11.74
N PRO A 141 -1.95 8.12 11.94
CA PRO A 141 -1.33 7.27 12.94
C PRO A 141 -1.86 7.61 14.34
N LYS A 142 -2.08 6.59 15.16
CA LYS A 142 -2.53 6.75 16.56
C LYS A 142 -1.41 7.11 17.51
N THR A 143 -0.16 6.80 17.11
CA THR A 143 1.04 7.03 17.93
C THR A 143 1.56 8.45 17.68
N GLU A 144 1.73 9.22 18.76
CA GLU A 144 2.42 10.51 18.68
C GLU A 144 3.90 10.31 18.34
N GLY A 145 4.41 11.13 17.40
CA GLY A 145 5.80 11.02 16.94
C GLY A 145 6.05 9.97 15.85
N SER A 146 5.00 9.35 15.32
CA SER A 146 5.08 8.53 14.12
C SER A 146 5.74 9.27 12.96
N PHE A 147 6.52 8.54 12.14
CA PHE A 147 7.10 9.10 10.91
C PHE A 147 6.04 9.71 9.98
N LEU A 148 4.88 9.07 9.87
CA LEU A 148 3.74 9.62 9.14
C LEU A 148 2.93 10.56 10.03
N LYS A 149 2.59 11.73 9.51
CA LYS A 149 1.55 12.61 10.09
C LYS A 149 0.17 12.25 9.58
N LEU A 150 0.07 12.01 8.29
CA LEU A 150 -1.18 11.74 7.60
C LEU A 150 -0.88 10.94 6.33
N ALA A 151 -1.75 10.01 5.99
CA ALA A 151 -1.73 9.32 4.72
C ALA A 151 -3.12 9.36 4.08
N SER A 152 -3.19 9.55 2.77
CA SER A 152 -4.43 9.52 1.99
C SER A 152 -4.28 8.46 0.90
N ILE A 153 -5.18 7.49 0.88
CA ILE A 153 -5.21 6.42 -0.12
C ILE A 153 -6.37 6.66 -1.06
N GLU A 154 -6.05 6.69 -2.34
CA GLU A 154 -7.04 6.79 -3.40
C GLU A 154 -7.20 5.44 -4.10
N LEU A 155 -8.45 5.04 -4.25
CA LEU A 155 -8.88 3.89 -5.02
C LEU A 155 -9.71 4.38 -6.21
N ASN A 156 -9.42 3.88 -7.40
CA ASN A 156 -10.25 4.08 -8.58
C ASN A 156 -10.86 2.73 -8.99
N ASN A 157 -12.17 2.63 -9.08
CA ASN A 157 -12.87 1.35 -9.28
C ASN A 157 -12.44 0.27 -8.26
N LYS A 158 -12.19 0.65 -6.99
CA LYS A 158 -11.68 -0.21 -5.91
C LYS A 158 -10.28 -0.77 -6.15
N GLU A 159 -9.55 -0.27 -7.14
CA GLU A 159 -8.13 -0.57 -7.35
C GLU A 159 -7.28 0.60 -6.85
N LEU A 160 -6.11 0.29 -6.28
CA LEU A 160 -5.19 1.28 -5.75
C LEU A 160 -4.68 2.18 -6.88
N SER A 161 -4.87 3.50 -6.72
CA SER A 161 -4.46 4.53 -7.65
C SER A 161 -3.30 5.35 -7.11
N SER A 162 -3.43 5.87 -5.90
CA SER A 162 -2.36 6.67 -5.30
C SER A 162 -2.32 6.55 -3.77
N LEU A 163 -1.15 6.87 -3.21
CA LEU A 163 -0.92 7.12 -1.80
C LEU A 163 -0.22 8.46 -1.66
N VAL A 164 -0.86 9.39 -0.97
CA VAL A 164 -0.26 10.67 -0.60
C VAL A 164 0.01 10.67 0.89
N TYR A 165 1.20 11.06 1.31
CA TYR A 165 1.48 11.19 2.73
C TYR A 165 2.30 12.45 3.05
N PHE A 166 2.22 12.85 4.32
CA PHE A 166 3.07 13.87 4.92
C PHE A 166 3.89 13.21 6.02
N ASP A 167 5.18 13.46 6.01
CA ASP A 167 6.06 13.03 7.08
C ASP A 167 6.12 14.04 8.24
N THR A 168 6.88 13.73 9.28
CA THR A 168 7.07 14.62 10.44
C THR A 168 7.78 15.92 10.11
N PHE A 169 8.46 16.01 8.96
CA PHE A 169 9.12 17.22 8.46
C PHE A 169 8.20 18.02 7.54
N GLU A 170 6.88 17.65 7.46
CA GLU A 170 5.88 18.25 6.57
C GLU A 170 6.20 18.08 5.07
N GLN A 171 7.10 17.17 4.74
CA GLN A 171 7.39 16.84 3.37
C GLN A 171 6.21 16.08 2.77
N LYS A 172 5.68 16.56 1.67
CA LYS A 172 4.63 15.87 0.92
C LYS A 172 5.25 14.89 -0.07
N VAL A 173 4.78 13.65 -0.01
CA VAL A 173 5.15 12.60 -0.96
C VAL A 173 3.88 12.04 -1.60
N ILE A 174 3.93 11.85 -2.91
CA ILE A 174 2.88 11.21 -3.70
C ILE A 174 3.46 9.95 -4.34
N LEU A 175 2.79 8.84 -4.18
CA LEU A 175 3.04 7.59 -4.89
C LEU A 175 1.87 7.35 -5.85
N ASP A 176 2.11 7.49 -7.14
CA ASP A 176 1.15 7.14 -8.19
C ASP A 176 1.45 5.71 -8.65
N PHE A 177 0.46 4.82 -8.51
CA PHE A 177 0.61 3.40 -8.81
C PHE A 177 0.12 3.05 -10.20
N SER A 178 0.78 2.08 -10.82
CA SER A 178 0.40 1.46 -12.09
C SER A 178 0.65 -0.05 -12.05
N PHE A 179 0.01 -0.79 -12.95
CA PHE A 179 0.13 -2.26 -13.05
C PHE A 179 -0.10 -2.98 -11.71
N VAL A 180 -1.08 -2.49 -10.94
CA VAL A 180 -1.42 -3.05 -9.62
C VAL A 180 -1.97 -4.47 -9.80
N SER A 181 -1.40 -5.43 -9.09
CA SER A 181 -1.90 -6.80 -8.98
C SER A 181 -1.95 -7.22 -7.51
N TRP A 182 -3.00 -7.95 -7.17
CA TRP A 182 -3.23 -8.54 -5.85
C TRP A 182 -3.01 -10.05 -5.86
N ASP A 183 -2.39 -10.58 -6.92
CA ASP A 183 -2.11 -11.99 -7.08
C ASP A 183 -1.09 -12.49 -6.07
N LYS A 184 -1.16 -13.79 -5.77
CA LYS A 184 -0.24 -14.43 -4.83
C LYS A 184 1.20 -14.32 -5.30
N ILE A 185 2.07 -13.84 -4.43
CA ILE A 185 3.51 -13.75 -4.61
C ILE A 185 4.18 -14.89 -3.84
N LEU A 186 5.16 -15.55 -4.45
CA LEU A 186 5.96 -16.57 -3.78
C LEU A 186 6.98 -15.92 -2.84
N ASP A 187 7.29 -16.57 -1.72
CA ASP A 187 8.17 -16.00 -0.69
C ASP A 187 9.59 -15.69 -1.20
N ASN A 188 10.08 -16.43 -2.19
CA ASN A 188 11.38 -16.16 -2.80
C ASN A 188 11.45 -14.84 -3.58
N ALA A 189 10.32 -14.25 -3.96
CA ALA A 189 10.29 -12.94 -4.62
C ALA A 189 10.68 -11.76 -3.69
N PHE A 190 10.70 -12.00 -2.38
CA PHE A 190 11.10 -11.01 -1.37
C PHE A 190 12.59 -11.12 -1.00
N ILE A 191 13.27 -12.18 -1.43
CA ILE A 191 14.69 -12.39 -1.14
C ILE A 191 15.52 -11.29 -1.82
N LEU A 192 16.41 -10.68 -1.04
CA LEU A 192 17.41 -9.75 -1.55
C LEU A 192 18.62 -10.57 -2.05
N GLU A 193 18.94 -10.41 -3.32
CA GLU A 193 20.21 -10.90 -3.86
C GLU A 193 21.30 -9.88 -3.52
N ILE A 194 22.29 -10.32 -2.73
CA ILE A 194 23.40 -9.49 -2.29
C ILE A 194 24.56 -9.70 -3.27
N PRO A 195 25.01 -8.64 -3.98
CA PRO A 195 26.15 -8.73 -4.85
C PRO A 195 27.44 -9.06 -4.09
N GLU A 196 28.43 -9.62 -4.78
CA GLU A 196 29.76 -9.84 -4.19
C GLU A 196 30.47 -8.50 -3.94
N GLY A 197 31.20 -8.40 -2.84
CA GLY A 197 32.01 -7.21 -2.52
C GLY A 197 31.25 -6.10 -1.78
N ILE A 198 29.97 -6.29 -1.47
CA ILE A 198 29.15 -5.34 -0.71
C ILE A 198 29.66 -5.22 0.74
N ASP A 199 29.80 -3.99 1.23
CA ASP A 199 30.05 -3.73 2.66
C ASP A 199 28.76 -3.94 3.47
N VAL A 200 28.84 -4.74 4.53
CA VAL A 200 27.67 -5.12 5.33
C VAL A 200 27.74 -4.49 6.71
N VAL A 201 26.77 -3.64 7.02
CA VAL A 201 26.62 -2.98 8.31
C VAL A 201 25.40 -3.56 9.04
N ASN A 202 25.62 -4.03 10.29
CA ASN A 202 24.56 -4.54 11.16
C ASN A 202 24.29 -3.53 12.28
N HIS A 203 23.02 -3.22 12.51
CA HIS A 203 22.55 -2.29 13.52
C HIS A 203 21.83 -3.01 14.66
#